data_b74d888c6ca27255ac48f83f8aed57cf
#
_entry.id   b74d888c6ca27255ac48f83f8aed57cf
#
_cell.length_a   1.000
_cell.length_b   1.000
_cell.length_c   1.000
_cell.angle_alpha   90.00
_cell.angle_beta   90.00
_cell.angle_gamma   90.00
#
_symmetry.space_group_name_H-M   'P 1'
#
loop_
_entity.id
_entity.type
_entity.pdbx_description
1 polymer ?
#
loop_
_entity_poly.entity_id
_entity_poly.type
_entity_poly.pdbx_seq_one_letter_code
_entity_poly.pdbx_strand_id
1 'polypeptide(L)'
;RLEDIDTDDVESFSILKDAAATAVYGTRGANGVVLVTTKRGTSGKLEVTGRATMKISHIKRLPEYLGAYDYALLANEARAMSGEDDLYTRLELDLIKNKLDPDLYPDVNWMDEIMKHNSIQQNYYVSTKGGGDVARYFLSIGYQDEGAAYRQEENLFKKPLSVNKLNYRANIDMNLTKTTQLYFGVDGYVNSYVSPGGMNTDAVWSAVQQLTPLLFPVTYSDGTLPVYGGQRTLASPYVMLNNTGYMQSEDNRNMLTLKLTQEFKGFLKGLTLSVQGMTEHIGYFSEYRSIWPDLY
;
A
#
# COMPACT_ATOMS: atom_id res chain seq x y z
N ARG A 1 -10.05 -11.16 -4.58
CA ARG A 1 -8.82 -11.04 -5.39
C ARG A 1 -7.72 -11.88 -4.73
N LEU A 2 -6.67 -12.27 -5.49
CA LEU A 2 -5.57 -13.06 -4.93
C LEU A 2 -4.80 -12.28 -3.84
N GLU A 3 -4.68 -10.97 -4.01
CA GLU A 3 -4.07 -10.04 -3.06
C GLU A 3 -4.80 -9.91 -1.71
N ASP A 4 -6.06 -10.38 -1.66
CA ASP A 4 -6.89 -10.33 -0.44
C ASP A 4 -6.64 -11.52 0.49
N ILE A 5 -5.93 -12.53 0.01
CA ILE A 5 -5.65 -13.77 0.75
C ILE A 5 -4.23 -13.70 1.30
N ASP A 6 -4.05 -13.98 2.59
CA ASP A 6 -2.71 -14.16 3.14
C ASP A 6 -2.05 -15.38 2.49
N THR A 7 -0.81 -15.22 2.03
CA THR A 7 -0.06 -16.30 1.38
C THR A 7 0.13 -17.51 2.28
N ASP A 8 0.19 -17.29 3.59
CA ASP A 8 0.31 -18.35 4.59
C ASP A 8 -0.97 -19.16 4.79
N ASP A 9 -2.13 -18.63 4.36
CA ASP A 9 -3.40 -19.36 4.33
C ASP A 9 -3.57 -20.24 3.10
N VAL A 10 -2.72 -20.11 2.09
CA VAL A 10 -2.81 -20.88 0.86
C VAL A 10 -2.26 -22.29 1.10
N GLU A 11 -3.04 -23.31 0.74
CA GLU A 11 -2.62 -24.71 0.72
C GLU A 11 -2.08 -25.10 -0.66
N SER A 12 -2.83 -24.71 -1.72
CA SER A 12 -2.42 -24.96 -3.10
C SER A 12 -3.07 -23.94 -4.05
N PHE A 13 -2.48 -23.83 -5.24
CA PHE A 13 -3.10 -23.12 -6.35
C PHE A 13 -2.99 -23.93 -7.63
N SER A 14 -4.00 -23.81 -8.50
CA SER A 14 -4.06 -24.44 -9.81
C SER A 14 -4.45 -23.42 -10.87
N ILE A 15 -3.77 -23.44 -11.99
CA ILE A 15 -4.08 -22.56 -13.13
C ILE A 15 -4.76 -23.39 -14.20
N LEU A 16 -6.04 -23.08 -14.46
CA LEU A 16 -6.86 -23.72 -15.48
C LEU A 16 -6.81 -22.86 -16.74
N LYS A 17 -6.23 -23.39 -17.82
CA LYS A 17 -6.08 -22.70 -19.12
C LYS A 17 -6.93 -23.31 -20.20
N ASP A 18 -7.40 -24.55 -20.03
CA ASP A 18 -8.18 -25.28 -21.03
C ASP A 18 -9.64 -24.84 -21.03
N ALA A 19 -10.24 -24.69 -22.20
CA ALA A 19 -11.63 -24.30 -22.36
C ALA A 19 -12.61 -25.25 -21.63
N ALA A 20 -12.31 -26.54 -21.60
CA ALA A 20 -13.12 -27.54 -20.91
C ALA A 20 -13.10 -27.36 -19.38
N ALA A 21 -11.91 -27.06 -18.81
CA ALA A 21 -11.74 -26.82 -17.39
C ALA A 21 -12.35 -25.47 -16.95
N THR A 22 -12.32 -24.47 -17.83
CA THR A 22 -12.84 -23.12 -17.55
C THR A 22 -14.34 -22.98 -17.81
N ALA A 23 -14.96 -23.90 -18.58
CA ALA A 23 -16.39 -23.89 -18.91
C ALA A 23 -17.32 -23.82 -17.69
N VAL A 24 -16.90 -24.42 -16.56
CA VAL A 24 -17.64 -24.38 -15.29
C VAL A 24 -17.77 -22.97 -14.73
N TYR A 25 -16.83 -22.07 -15.09
CA TYR A 25 -16.78 -20.69 -14.62
C TYR A 25 -17.42 -19.67 -15.57
N GLY A 26 -18.05 -20.15 -16.65
CA GLY A 26 -18.76 -19.34 -17.63
C GLY A 26 -17.83 -18.31 -18.32
N THR A 27 -18.39 -17.16 -18.69
CA THR A 27 -17.65 -16.10 -19.40
C THR A 27 -16.44 -15.54 -18.63
N ARG A 28 -16.47 -15.64 -17.30
CA ARG A 28 -15.34 -15.22 -16.44
C ARG A 28 -14.10 -16.11 -16.59
N GLY A 29 -14.28 -17.34 -17.09
CA GLY A 29 -13.20 -18.30 -17.34
C GLY A 29 -12.48 -18.13 -18.69
N ALA A 30 -12.93 -17.22 -19.57
CA ALA A 30 -12.42 -17.08 -20.94
C ALA A 30 -10.89 -16.82 -21.03
N ASN A 31 -10.33 -16.13 -20.05
CA ASN A 31 -8.88 -15.81 -19.98
C ASN A 31 -8.10 -16.75 -19.05
N GLY A 32 -8.69 -17.89 -18.66
CA GLY A 32 -8.17 -18.81 -17.67
C GLY A 32 -8.68 -18.53 -16.25
N VAL A 33 -8.50 -19.51 -15.39
CA VAL A 33 -8.91 -19.43 -13.98
C VAL A 33 -7.76 -19.82 -13.09
N VAL A 34 -7.50 -19.02 -12.06
CA VAL A 34 -6.61 -19.39 -10.95
C VAL A 34 -7.48 -19.87 -9.81
N LEU A 35 -7.41 -21.17 -9.51
CA LEU A 35 -8.09 -21.78 -8.38
C LEU A 35 -7.14 -21.79 -7.18
N VAL A 36 -7.52 -21.11 -6.11
CA VAL A 36 -6.75 -21.07 -4.85
C VAL A 36 -7.51 -21.92 -3.81
N THR A 37 -6.82 -22.92 -3.27
CA THR A 37 -7.30 -23.70 -2.16
C THR A 37 -6.64 -23.21 -0.88
N THR A 38 -7.46 -22.85 0.09
CA THR A 38 -7.00 -22.37 1.39
C THR A 38 -6.96 -23.51 2.42
N LYS A 39 -6.08 -23.38 3.40
CA LYS A 39 -5.90 -24.35 4.50
C LYS A 39 -7.22 -24.59 5.24
N ARG A 40 -7.42 -25.82 5.65
CA ARG A 40 -8.56 -26.27 6.44
C ARG A 40 -8.12 -27.00 7.71
N GLY A 41 -9.08 -27.19 8.62
CA GLY A 41 -8.89 -28.02 9.81
C GLY A 41 -8.61 -29.47 9.46
N THR A 42 -7.73 -30.08 10.22
CA THR A 42 -7.38 -31.50 10.12
C THR A 42 -7.74 -32.23 11.41
N SER A 43 -8.09 -33.50 11.32
CA SER A 43 -8.25 -34.32 12.52
C SER A 43 -6.87 -34.54 13.13
N GLY A 44 -6.74 -34.24 14.42
CA GLY A 44 -5.47 -34.36 15.13
C GLY A 44 -5.39 -33.43 16.34
N LYS A 45 -4.22 -33.41 16.95
CA LYS A 45 -3.91 -32.50 18.07
C LYS A 45 -3.89 -31.05 17.56
N LEU A 46 -4.07 -30.13 18.47
CA LEU A 46 -3.88 -28.71 18.24
C LEU A 46 -2.47 -28.46 17.70
N GLU A 47 -2.39 -27.85 16.52
CA GLU A 47 -1.17 -27.31 15.94
C GLU A 47 -1.28 -25.79 15.92
N VAL A 48 -0.25 -25.10 16.39
CA VAL A 48 -0.13 -23.65 16.34
C VAL A 48 1.10 -23.30 15.51
N THR A 49 0.92 -22.42 14.53
CA THR A 49 2.00 -21.90 13.70
C THR A 49 2.09 -20.40 13.88
N GLY A 50 3.28 -19.90 14.15
CA GLY A 50 3.57 -18.47 14.21
C GLY A 50 4.70 -18.09 13.28
N ARG A 51 4.58 -16.95 12.60
CA ARG A 51 5.63 -16.36 11.78
C ARG A 51 5.71 -14.87 12.05
N ALA A 52 6.92 -14.37 12.26
CA ALA A 52 7.22 -12.94 12.25
C ALA A 52 8.33 -12.71 11.23
N THR A 53 8.12 -11.76 10.32
CA THR A 53 9.07 -11.41 9.27
C THR A 53 9.26 -9.92 9.24
N MET A 54 10.52 -9.49 9.25
CA MET A 54 10.92 -8.10 9.04
C MET A 54 11.67 -8.00 7.72
N LYS A 55 11.24 -7.10 6.86
CA LYS A 55 11.86 -6.82 5.58
C LYS A 55 12.34 -5.37 5.57
N ILE A 56 13.60 -5.18 5.24
CA ILE A 56 14.19 -3.87 4.98
C ILE A 56 14.34 -3.76 3.46
N SER A 57 13.64 -2.80 2.88
CA SER A 57 13.74 -2.49 1.46
C SER A 57 14.66 -1.29 1.28
N HIS A 58 15.65 -1.42 0.40
CA HIS A 58 16.57 -0.34 0.05
C HIS A 58 16.30 0.11 -1.37
N ILE A 59 16.13 1.43 -1.57
CA ILE A 59 15.95 2.02 -2.89
C ILE A 59 17.31 2.00 -3.60
N LYS A 60 17.44 1.18 -4.63
CA LYS A 60 18.71 1.00 -5.34
C LYS A 60 19.11 2.21 -6.21
N ARG A 61 18.13 2.93 -6.74
CA ARG A 61 18.36 4.06 -7.63
C ARG A 61 17.24 5.08 -7.47
N LEU A 62 17.61 6.28 -7.17
CA LEU A 62 16.78 7.48 -7.31
C LEU A 62 17.28 8.27 -8.52
N PRO A 63 16.42 9.05 -9.20
CA PRO A 63 16.88 10.01 -10.20
C PRO A 63 17.88 10.98 -9.58
N GLU A 64 18.96 11.23 -10.30
CA GLU A 64 19.95 12.24 -9.92
C GLU A 64 19.59 13.56 -10.60
N TYR A 65 19.55 14.62 -9.83
CA TYR A 65 19.27 15.96 -10.32
C TYR A 65 20.54 16.83 -10.18
N LEU A 66 20.64 17.84 -11.05
CA LEU A 66 21.73 18.79 -10.99
C LEU A 66 21.61 19.65 -9.73
N GLY A 67 22.77 19.97 -9.13
CA GLY A 67 22.83 21.01 -8.12
C GLY A 67 22.61 22.42 -8.69
N ALA A 68 22.38 23.39 -7.84
CA ALA A 68 22.03 24.75 -8.20
C ALA A 68 23.02 25.41 -9.17
N TYR A 69 24.32 25.26 -8.94
CA TYR A 69 25.37 25.86 -9.77
C TYR A 69 25.40 25.29 -11.18
N ASP A 70 25.40 23.96 -11.31
CA ASP A 70 25.41 23.29 -12.61
C ASP A 70 24.11 23.56 -13.39
N TYR A 71 22.97 23.61 -12.68
CA TYR A 71 21.69 24.00 -13.28
C TYR A 71 21.77 25.44 -13.85
N ALA A 72 22.30 26.40 -13.08
CA ALA A 72 22.41 27.78 -13.51
C ALA A 72 23.34 27.97 -14.74
N LEU A 73 24.45 27.20 -14.78
CA LEU A 73 25.35 27.20 -15.93
C LEU A 73 24.64 26.68 -17.18
N LEU A 74 23.93 25.54 -17.08
CA LEU A 74 23.21 24.96 -18.20
C LEU A 74 22.03 25.85 -18.66
N ALA A 75 21.38 26.56 -17.72
CA ALA A 75 20.34 27.52 -18.06
C ALA A 75 20.89 28.67 -18.91
N ASN A 76 22.04 29.25 -18.54
CA ASN A 76 22.72 30.29 -19.32
C ASN A 76 23.14 29.75 -20.70
N GLU A 77 23.72 28.54 -20.77
CA GLU A 77 24.11 27.92 -22.03
C GLU A 77 22.91 27.73 -22.96
N ALA A 78 21.78 27.25 -22.44
CA ALA A 78 20.54 27.07 -23.22
C ALA A 78 20.01 28.40 -23.78
N ARG A 79 20.06 29.48 -22.99
CA ARG A 79 19.68 30.82 -23.45
C ARG A 79 20.61 31.38 -24.51
N ALA A 80 21.92 31.22 -24.31
CA ALA A 80 22.91 31.64 -25.31
C ALA A 80 22.70 30.92 -26.65
N MET A 81 22.35 29.61 -26.65
CA MET A 81 22.00 28.89 -27.87
C MET A 81 20.76 29.42 -28.56
N SER A 82 19.84 30.06 -27.82
CA SER A 82 18.62 30.71 -28.34
C SER A 82 18.84 32.17 -28.69
N GLY A 83 20.06 32.70 -28.51
CA GLY A 83 20.40 34.11 -28.76
C GLY A 83 19.83 35.06 -27.71
N GLU A 84 19.54 34.59 -26.53
CA GLU A 84 19.04 35.35 -25.40
C GLU A 84 20.16 35.68 -24.43
N ASP A 85 19.95 36.73 -23.61
CA ASP A 85 20.90 37.11 -22.54
C ASP A 85 20.93 36.04 -21.43
N ASP A 86 22.06 36.00 -20.71
CA ASP A 86 22.24 35.10 -19.54
C ASP A 86 21.09 35.29 -18.55
N LEU A 87 20.57 34.17 -18.03
CA LEU A 87 19.57 34.19 -16.96
C LEU A 87 20.19 34.54 -15.60
N TYR A 88 21.39 34.06 -15.36
CA TYR A 88 22.17 34.31 -14.14
C TYR A 88 23.42 35.07 -14.48
N THR A 89 23.61 36.24 -13.86
CA THR A 89 24.81 37.06 -14.00
C THR A 89 26.04 36.37 -13.33
N ARG A 90 27.22 36.84 -13.63
CA ARG A 90 28.47 36.35 -12.99
C ARG A 90 28.43 36.45 -11.49
N LEU A 91 27.88 37.55 -10.94
CA LEU A 91 27.76 37.77 -9.49
C LEU A 91 26.81 36.73 -8.88
N GLU A 92 25.67 36.47 -9.50
CA GLU A 92 24.70 35.44 -9.05
C GLU A 92 25.31 34.04 -9.12
N LEU A 93 26.04 33.71 -10.17
CA LEU A 93 26.75 32.44 -10.26
C LEU A 93 27.78 32.27 -9.13
N ASP A 94 28.48 33.36 -8.74
CA ASP A 94 29.40 33.33 -7.60
C ASP A 94 28.68 33.16 -6.25
N LEU A 95 27.52 33.81 -6.08
CA LEU A 95 26.67 33.65 -4.89
C LEU A 95 26.14 32.19 -4.77
N ILE A 96 25.63 31.62 -5.88
CA ILE A 96 25.14 30.24 -5.95
C ILE A 96 26.26 29.26 -5.66
N LYS A 97 27.42 29.41 -6.33
CA LYS A 97 28.57 28.51 -6.17
C LYS A 97 29.08 28.45 -4.73
N ASN A 98 29.10 29.58 -4.07
CA ASN A 98 29.64 29.72 -2.71
C ASN A 98 28.54 29.61 -1.64
N LYS A 99 27.28 29.42 -2.02
CA LYS A 99 26.12 29.28 -1.12
C LYS A 99 25.99 30.45 -0.14
N LEU A 100 26.20 31.68 -0.62
CA LEU A 100 26.29 32.87 0.24
C LEU A 100 24.91 33.40 0.65
N ASP A 101 23.87 33.12 -0.13
CA ASP A 101 22.50 33.52 0.18
C ASP A 101 21.56 32.34 -0.11
N PRO A 102 21.34 31.43 0.85
CA PRO A 102 20.53 30.24 0.64
C PRO A 102 19.03 30.52 0.55
N ASP A 103 18.55 31.69 0.99
CA ASP A 103 17.15 32.08 0.89
C ASP A 103 16.83 32.58 -0.53
N LEU A 104 17.74 33.32 -1.15
CA LEU A 104 17.58 33.83 -2.50
C LEU A 104 18.06 32.87 -3.59
N TYR A 105 19.15 32.15 -3.31
CA TYR A 105 19.75 31.17 -4.23
C TYR A 105 19.91 29.80 -3.51
N PRO A 106 18.80 29.11 -3.30
CA PRO A 106 18.85 27.79 -2.65
C PRO A 106 19.55 26.74 -3.53
N ASP A 107 19.98 25.65 -2.90
CA ASP A 107 20.52 24.47 -3.60
C ASP A 107 19.85 23.23 -3.02
N VAL A 108 18.61 22.99 -3.48
CA VAL A 108 17.76 21.94 -2.93
C VAL A 108 17.73 20.71 -3.84
N ASN A 109 18.15 19.57 -3.31
CA ASN A 109 17.87 18.27 -3.91
C ASN A 109 16.54 17.74 -3.37
N TRP A 110 15.44 18.04 -4.06
CA TRP A 110 14.09 17.67 -3.65
C TRP A 110 13.91 16.17 -3.44
N MET A 111 14.65 15.35 -4.19
CA MET A 111 14.57 13.90 -4.02
C MET A 111 15.14 13.45 -2.66
N ASP A 112 16.31 13.98 -2.29
CA ASP A 112 16.95 13.66 -1.01
C ASP A 112 16.18 14.24 0.19
N GLU A 113 15.49 15.38 -0.02
CA GLU A 113 14.68 15.98 1.03
C GLU A 113 13.48 15.14 1.41
N ILE A 114 12.81 14.52 0.43
CA ILE A 114 11.55 13.82 0.69
C ILE A 114 11.68 12.30 0.79
N MET A 115 12.80 11.71 0.36
CA MET A 115 12.93 10.26 0.31
C MET A 115 13.85 9.71 1.39
N LYS A 116 13.45 8.59 1.98
CA LYS A 116 14.32 7.72 2.78
C LYS A 116 14.90 6.65 1.87
N HIS A 117 16.18 6.34 2.04
CA HIS A 117 16.79 5.22 1.30
C HIS A 117 16.26 3.85 1.73
N ASN A 118 15.72 3.75 2.94
CA ASN A 118 15.22 2.50 3.49
C ASN A 118 13.77 2.63 3.94
N SER A 119 12.99 1.59 3.70
CA SER A 119 11.69 1.37 4.32
C SER A 119 11.63 0.03 5.02
N ILE A 120 10.81 -0.06 6.06
CA ILE A 120 10.65 -1.26 6.88
C ILE A 120 9.24 -1.77 6.69
N GLN A 121 9.14 -3.08 6.46
CA GLN A 121 7.89 -3.81 6.43
C GLN A 121 7.96 -4.92 7.49
N GLN A 122 6.92 -5.05 8.28
CA GLN A 122 6.77 -6.08 9.30
C GLN A 122 5.52 -6.90 9.01
N ASN A 123 5.66 -8.24 9.05
CA ASN A 123 4.56 -9.15 8.84
C ASN A 123 4.51 -10.12 10.02
N TYR A 124 3.33 -10.25 10.61
CA TYR A 124 3.04 -11.16 11.70
C TYR A 124 1.90 -12.07 11.28
N TYR A 125 2.07 -13.35 11.46
CA TYR A 125 1.07 -14.35 11.14
C TYR A 125 0.99 -15.39 12.25
N VAL A 126 -0.23 -15.70 12.66
CA VAL A 126 -0.50 -16.80 13.60
C VAL A 126 -1.66 -17.61 13.05
N SER A 127 -1.52 -18.92 13.05
CA SER A 127 -2.62 -19.83 12.72
C SER A 127 -2.69 -21.00 13.68
N THR A 128 -3.88 -21.55 13.81
CA THR A 128 -4.12 -22.77 14.57
C THR A 128 -5.07 -23.68 13.80
N LYS A 129 -4.79 -24.96 13.83
CA LYS A 129 -5.65 -26.01 13.26
C LYS A 129 -5.72 -27.21 14.21
N GLY A 130 -6.80 -27.93 14.12
CA GLY A 130 -7.00 -29.13 14.93
C GLY A 130 -8.42 -29.64 14.79
N GLY A 131 -8.74 -30.63 15.61
CA GLY A 131 -10.09 -31.16 15.67
C GLY A 131 -10.11 -32.68 15.80
N GLY A 132 -11.30 -33.23 15.77
CA GLY A 132 -11.57 -34.65 15.84
C GLY A 132 -12.57 -35.11 14.79
N ASP A 133 -13.21 -36.24 15.05
CA ASP A 133 -14.15 -36.83 14.12
C ASP A 133 -15.44 -35.99 13.94
N VAL A 134 -15.81 -35.22 14.96
CA VAL A 134 -17.04 -34.41 14.95
C VAL A 134 -16.81 -33.05 14.34
N ALA A 135 -15.72 -32.39 14.69
CA ALA A 135 -15.41 -31.05 14.19
C ALA A 135 -13.92 -30.85 13.97
N ARG A 136 -13.56 -30.16 12.92
CA ARG A 136 -12.21 -29.74 12.57
C ARG A 136 -12.22 -28.26 12.29
N TYR A 137 -11.20 -27.55 12.71
CA TYR A 137 -11.12 -26.10 12.56
C TYR A 137 -9.74 -25.64 12.08
N PHE A 138 -9.75 -24.52 11.39
CA PHE A 138 -8.59 -23.72 11.04
C PHE A 138 -8.91 -22.26 11.32
N LEU A 139 -8.03 -21.59 12.08
CA LEU A 139 -8.12 -20.17 12.39
C LEU A 139 -6.80 -19.51 12.03
N SER A 140 -6.82 -18.35 11.43
CA SER A 140 -5.61 -17.55 11.19
C SER A 140 -5.88 -16.05 11.33
N ILE A 141 -4.83 -15.34 11.69
CA ILE A 141 -4.75 -13.89 11.69
C ILE A 141 -3.37 -13.49 11.19
N GLY A 142 -3.34 -12.57 10.23
CA GLY A 142 -2.14 -11.98 9.66
C GLY A 142 -2.21 -10.46 9.78
N TYR A 143 -1.11 -9.84 10.19
CA TYR A 143 -0.98 -8.39 10.24
C TYR A 143 0.30 -7.97 9.51
N GLN A 144 0.16 -7.01 8.60
CA GLN A 144 1.26 -6.38 7.89
C GLN A 144 1.27 -4.90 8.18
N ASP A 145 2.45 -4.37 8.51
CA ASP A 145 2.73 -2.95 8.63
C ASP A 145 3.86 -2.59 7.66
N GLU A 146 3.60 -1.63 6.78
CA GLU A 146 4.55 -1.15 5.79
C GLU A 146 4.67 0.36 5.87
N GLY A 147 5.80 0.83 6.37
CA GLY A 147 6.13 2.25 6.40
C GLY A 147 6.53 2.77 5.02
N ALA A 148 6.08 3.97 4.68
CA ALA A 148 6.46 4.62 3.43
C ALA A 148 7.94 5.05 3.43
N ALA A 149 8.54 5.08 2.24
CA ALA A 149 9.90 5.56 2.02
C ALA A 149 10.00 7.09 1.95
N TYR A 150 9.02 7.82 2.47
CA TYR A 150 9.05 9.28 2.55
C TYR A 150 9.59 9.75 3.90
N ARG A 151 10.35 10.85 3.88
CA ARG A 151 10.77 11.57 5.10
C ARG A 151 9.60 12.39 5.59
N GLN A 152 9.19 12.15 6.82
CA GLN A 152 8.20 12.95 7.51
C GLN A 152 8.74 13.41 8.84
N GLU A 153 8.48 14.66 9.18
CA GLU A 153 8.73 15.17 10.51
C GLU A 153 7.57 14.79 11.43
N GLU A 154 7.85 14.52 12.69
CA GLU A 154 6.83 14.28 13.69
C GLU A 154 6.14 15.58 14.08
N ASN A 155 4.83 15.65 13.95
CA ASN A 155 4.03 16.73 14.50
C ASN A 155 2.63 16.23 14.93
N LEU A 156 1.93 17.05 15.72
CA LEU A 156 0.63 16.71 16.32
C LEU A 156 -0.50 16.49 15.31
N PHE A 157 -0.33 16.91 14.05
CA PHE A 157 -1.39 16.91 13.03
C PHE A 157 -1.18 15.89 11.92
N LYS A 158 -0.21 14.99 12.06
CA LYS A 158 0.08 13.95 11.07
C LYS A 158 -0.06 12.55 11.66
N LYS A 159 -0.33 11.64 10.74
CA LYS A 159 -0.12 10.21 10.93
C LYS A 159 1.06 9.77 10.05
N PRO A 160 1.90 8.83 10.48
CA PRO A 160 2.94 8.28 9.61
C PRO A 160 2.33 7.70 8.33
N LEU A 161 2.93 8.02 7.19
CA LEU A 161 2.54 7.42 5.92
C LEU A 161 2.82 5.91 5.99
N SER A 162 1.78 5.12 5.87
CA SER A 162 1.87 3.67 6.02
C SER A 162 0.74 2.96 5.28
N VAL A 163 0.98 1.69 5.02
CA VAL A 163 -0.04 0.73 4.59
C VAL A 163 -0.10 -0.37 5.62
N ASN A 164 -1.26 -0.53 6.26
CA ASN A 164 -1.51 -1.58 7.24
C ASN A 164 -2.55 -2.53 6.70
N LYS A 165 -2.33 -3.82 6.83
CA LYS A 165 -3.24 -4.86 6.39
C LYS A 165 -3.45 -5.89 7.49
N LEU A 166 -4.71 -6.10 7.87
CA LEU A 166 -5.14 -7.17 8.76
C LEU A 166 -5.94 -8.18 7.95
N ASN A 167 -5.50 -9.44 7.93
CA ASN A 167 -6.24 -10.55 7.37
C ASN A 167 -6.69 -11.49 8.47
N TYR A 168 -7.85 -12.10 8.32
CA TYR A 168 -8.32 -13.13 9.24
C TYR A 168 -9.15 -14.18 8.51
N ARG A 169 -9.08 -15.40 9.02
CA ARG A 169 -9.82 -16.55 8.51
C ARG A 169 -10.22 -17.49 9.64
N ALA A 170 -11.43 -18.02 9.55
CA ALA A 170 -11.92 -19.07 10.39
C ALA A 170 -12.72 -20.07 9.55
N ASN A 171 -12.33 -21.33 9.59
CA ASN A 171 -13.03 -22.42 8.93
C ASN A 171 -13.36 -23.49 9.96
N ILE A 172 -14.60 -23.98 9.91
CA ILE A 172 -15.05 -25.11 10.76
C ILE A 172 -15.78 -26.10 9.87
N ASP A 173 -15.28 -27.32 9.82
CA ASP A 173 -15.94 -28.46 9.19
C ASP A 173 -16.54 -29.34 10.29
N MET A 174 -17.86 -29.54 10.28
CA MET A 174 -18.59 -30.31 11.28
C MET A 174 -19.29 -31.50 10.65
N ASN A 175 -19.10 -32.70 11.20
CA ASN A 175 -19.86 -33.88 10.86
C ASN A 175 -21.09 -33.95 11.78
N LEU A 176 -22.23 -33.37 11.36
CA LEU A 176 -23.49 -33.37 12.13
C LEU A 176 -24.03 -34.77 12.32
N THR A 177 -23.87 -35.59 11.30
CA THR A 177 -24.14 -37.04 11.31
C THR A 177 -23.06 -37.78 10.50
N LYS A 178 -23.16 -39.11 10.41
CA LYS A 178 -22.25 -39.90 9.55
C LYS A 178 -22.41 -39.63 8.05
N THR A 179 -23.42 -38.83 7.65
CA THR A 179 -23.78 -38.55 6.26
C THR A 179 -24.06 -37.08 5.99
N THR A 180 -24.09 -36.25 7.04
CA THR A 180 -24.39 -34.84 6.94
C THR A 180 -23.19 -34.05 7.44
N GLN A 181 -22.66 -33.18 6.58
CA GLN A 181 -21.54 -32.30 6.89
C GLN A 181 -21.98 -30.84 6.77
N LEU A 182 -21.58 -30.02 7.72
CA LEU A 182 -21.75 -28.59 7.70
C LEU A 182 -20.36 -27.94 7.66
N TYR A 183 -20.15 -27.08 6.68
CA TYR A 183 -19.01 -26.17 6.61
C TYR A 183 -19.44 -24.74 6.94
N PHE A 184 -18.73 -24.13 7.82
CA PHE A 184 -18.84 -22.71 8.15
C PHE A 184 -17.49 -22.05 7.92
N GLY A 185 -17.47 -20.95 7.15
CA GLY A 185 -16.27 -20.20 6.85
C GLY A 185 -16.50 -18.70 7.01
N VAL A 186 -15.56 -18.03 7.65
CA VAL A 186 -15.46 -16.58 7.71
C VAL A 186 -14.07 -16.22 7.24
N ASP A 187 -13.96 -15.27 6.33
CA ASP A 187 -12.69 -14.65 5.97
C ASP A 187 -12.88 -13.18 5.64
N GLY A 188 -11.83 -12.43 5.82
CA GLY A 188 -11.86 -11.03 5.51
C GLY A 188 -10.51 -10.33 5.69
N TYR A 189 -10.53 -9.04 5.33
CA TYR A 189 -9.39 -8.16 5.55
C TYR A 189 -9.86 -6.74 5.91
N VAL A 190 -8.96 -6.01 6.52
CA VAL A 190 -9.02 -4.56 6.70
C VAL A 190 -7.69 -3.99 6.22
N ASN A 191 -7.73 -3.14 5.18
CA ASN A 191 -6.58 -2.40 4.70
C ASN A 191 -6.72 -0.95 5.12
N SER A 192 -5.68 -0.36 5.70
CA SER A 192 -5.62 1.04 6.07
C SER A 192 -4.45 1.72 5.38
N TYR A 193 -4.72 2.83 4.71
CA TYR A 193 -3.74 3.62 3.97
C TYR A 193 -3.70 5.02 4.56
N VAL A 194 -2.52 5.49 4.89
CA VAL A 194 -2.31 6.88 5.31
C VAL A 194 -1.52 7.61 4.24
N SER A 195 -2.06 8.73 3.78
CA SER A 195 -1.45 9.63 2.77
C SER A 195 -1.45 11.09 3.26
N PRO A 196 -0.71 12.00 2.60
CA PRO A 196 -0.76 13.43 2.92
C PRO A 196 -2.17 14.00 2.76
N GLY A 197 -2.54 14.97 3.61
CA GLY A 197 -3.91 15.47 3.67
C GLY A 197 -4.28 16.44 2.55
N GLY A 198 -3.35 17.24 2.07
CA GLY A 198 -3.62 18.25 1.05
C GLY A 198 -3.55 17.75 -0.38
N MET A 199 -2.73 16.73 -0.60
CA MET A 199 -2.45 16.14 -1.91
C MET A 199 -2.06 14.68 -1.76
N ASN A 200 -2.27 13.90 -2.81
CA ASN A 200 -1.83 12.51 -2.84
C ASN A 200 -0.31 12.41 -3.07
N THR A 201 0.25 11.22 -2.88
CA THR A 201 1.67 10.96 -3.10
C THR A 201 2.13 11.16 -4.54
N ASP A 202 1.23 11.01 -5.52
CA ASP A 202 1.53 11.25 -6.94
C ASP A 202 1.78 12.73 -7.20
N ALA A 203 1.05 13.63 -6.52
CA ALA A 203 1.27 15.08 -6.60
C ALA A 203 2.64 15.47 -6.01
N VAL A 204 3.03 14.86 -4.89
CA VAL A 204 4.36 15.05 -4.30
C VAL A 204 5.45 14.62 -5.27
N TRP A 205 5.30 13.43 -5.89
CA TRP A 205 6.24 12.92 -6.88
C TRP A 205 6.34 13.81 -8.13
N SER A 206 5.19 14.28 -8.62
CA SER A 206 5.13 15.21 -9.77
C SER A 206 5.82 16.53 -9.45
N ALA A 207 5.66 17.05 -8.24
CA ALA A 207 6.32 18.29 -7.82
C ALA A 207 7.84 18.15 -7.84
N VAL A 208 8.38 17.04 -7.31
CA VAL A 208 9.84 16.78 -7.34
C VAL A 208 10.40 16.79 -8.76
N GLN A 209 9.64 16.28 -9.74
CA GLN A 209 10.10 16.23 -11.13
C GLN A 209 10.05 17.60 -11.84
N GLN A 210 9.27 18.54 -11.35
CA GLN A 210 9.06 19.84 -11.97
C GLN A 210 9.87 20.98 -11.31
N LEU A 211 10.28 20.79 -10.07
CA LEU A 211 10.99 21.81 -9.32
C LEU A 211 12.48 21.83 -9.64
N THR A 212 13.00 23.03 -9.85
CA THR A 212 14.44 23.26 -10.00
C THR A 212 15.11 23.43 -8.63
N PRO A 213 16.41 23.20 -8.51
CA PRO A 213 17.12 23.35 -7.24
C PRO A 213 17.18 24.78 -6.71
N LEU A 214 16.97 25.77 -7.62
CA LEU A 214 17.08 27.22 -7.34
C LEU A 214 15.72 27.90 -7.13
N LEU A 215 14.61 27.18 -7.18
CA LEU A 215 13.30 27.84 -7.23
C LEU A 215 12.90 28.48 -5.90
N PHE A 216 13.06 27.75 -4.81
CA PHE A 216 12.86 28.20 -3.42
C PHE A 216 13.55 27.25 -2.44
N PRO A 217 13.88 27.68 -1.22
CA PRO A 217 14.44 26.81 -0.18
C PRO A 217 13.39 25.83 0.37
N VAL A 218 13.81 24.82 1.13
CA VAL A 218 12.89 23.94 1.87
C VAL A 218 12.10 24.75 2.90
N THR A 219 12.80 25.59 3.65
CA THR A 219 12.30 26.60 4.58
C THR A 219 13.22 27.82 4.49
N TYR A 220 12.68 29.01 4.64
CA TYR A 220 13.50 30.24 4.75
C TYR A 220 14.25 30.27 6.09
N SER A 221 15.27 31.11 6.17
CA SER A 221 16.11 31.26 7.37
C SER A 221 15.35 31.73 8.61
N ASP A 222 14.22 32.39 8.42
CA ASP A 222 13.29 32.80 9.49
C ASP A 222 12.27 31.71 9.88
N GLY A 223 12.33 30.55 9.24
CA GLY A 223 11.43 29.41 9.49
C GLY A 223 10.11 29.47 8.72
N THR A 224 9.91 30.44 7.85
CA THR A 224 8.71 30.51 6.99
C THR A 224 8.79 29.50 5.86
N LEU A 225 7.61 29.08 5.36
CA LEU A 225 7.50 28.08 4.31
C LEU A 225 7.28 28.75 2.95
N PRO A 226 7.97 28.28 1.90
CA PRO A 226 7.92 28.91 0.58
C PRO A 226 6.63 28.59 -0.16
N VAL A 227 6.18 29.56 -1.01
CA VAL A 227 5.13 29.36 -2.01
C VAL A 227 5.63 29.81 -3.38
N TYR A 228 5.18 29.13 -4.43
CA TYR A 228 5.49 29.54 -5.80
C TYR A 228 4.31 30.23 -6.45
N GLY A 229 4.49 31.51 -6.81
CA GLY A 229 3.53 32.27 -7.61
C GLY A 229 2.10 32.36 -7.06
N GLY A 230 1.91 32.21 -5.74
CA GLY A 230 0.59 32.22 -5.11
C GLY A 230 -0.27 30.99 -5.41
N GLN A 231 0.27 30.00 -6.09
CA GLN A 231 -0.46 28.78 -6.46
C GLN A 231 -0.15 27.65 -5.48
N ARG A 232 -1.14 27.27 -4.68
CA ARG A 232 -1.03 26.12 -3.74
C ARG A 232 -0.70 24.78 -4.44
N THR A 233 -1.01 24.67 -5.72
CA THR A 233 -0.73 23.47 -6.53
C THR A 233 0.76 23.26 -6.82
N LEU A 234 1.58 24.29 -6.63
CA LEU A 234 3.04 24.24 -6.76
C LEU A 234 3.74 24.40 -5.41
N ALA A 235 3.10 24.00 -4.32
CA ALA A 235 3.74 23.94 -3.01
C ALA A 235 4.94 23.01 -3.02
N SER A 236 5.91 23.26 -2.15
CA SER A 236 7.09 22.40 -2.06
C SER A 236 6.68 20.96 -1.68
N PRO A 237 7.37 19.94 -2.19
CA PRO A 237 7.13 18.54 -1.79
C PRO A 237 7.25 18.34 -0.27
N TYR A 238 8.13 19.07 0.39
CA TYR A 238 8.26 19.09 1.82
C TYR A 238 6.98 19.58 2.51
N VAL A 239 6.41 20.69 2.08
CA VAL A 239 5.14 21.21 2.61
C VAL A 239 4.01 20.22 2.37
N MET A 240 3.93 19.62 1.18
CA MET A 240 2.91 18.62 0.85
C MET A 240 2.96 17.41 1.79
N LEU A 241 4.15 16.93 2.13
CA LEU A 241 4.33 15.79 3.03
C LEU A 241 4.14 16.13 4.50
N ASN A 242 4.55 17.34 4.89
CA ASN A 242 4.75 17.67 6.29
C ASN A 242 3.72 18.63 6.87
N ASN A 243 3.05 19.44 6.05
CA ASN A 243 2.25 20.56 6.54
C ASN A 243 0.79 20.56 6.06
N THR A 244 0.34 19.50 5.37
CA THR A 244 -1.02 19.44 4.81
C THR A 244 -2.00 18.56 5.58
N GLY A 245 -1.58 18.00 6.73
CA GLY A 245 -2.38 17.05 7.49
C GLY A 245 -2.28 15.62 6.97
N TYR A 246 -3.37 14.86 7.06
CA TYR A 246 -3.40 13.47 6.59
C TYR A 246 -4.77 13.08 6.01
N MET A 247 -4.77 12.07 5.17
CA MET A 247 -5.94 11.31 4.77
C MET A 247 -5.72 9.85 5.13
N GLN A 248 -6.61 9.27 5.91
CA GLN A 248 -6.64 7.84 6.18
C GLN A 248 -7.83 7.22 5.47
N SER A 249 -7.59 6.20 4.66
CA SER A 249 -8.62 5.42 3.99
C SER A 249 -8.57 3.99 4.48
N GLU A 250 -9.71 3.42 4.76
CA GLU A 250 -9.85 2.01 5.12
C GLU A 250 -10.80 1.33 4.15
N ASP A 251 -10.38 0.23 3.57
CA ASP A 251 -11.23 -0.70 2.86
C ASP A 251 -11.26 -2.03 3.60
N ASN A 252 -12.45 -2.57 3.77
CA ASN A 252 -12.65 -3.84 4.44
C ASN A 252 -13.59 -4.74 3.64
N ARG A 253 -13.36 -6.02 3.78
CA ARG A 253 -14.17 -7.06 3.19
C ARG A 253 -14.35 -8.18 4.20
N ASN A 254 -15.60 -8.59 4.38
CA ASN A 254 -15.98 -9.71 5.23
C ASN A 254 -16.80 -10.68 4.41
N MET A 255 -16.43 -11.93 4.38
CA MET A 255 -17.14 -12.97 3.68
C MET A 255 -17.54 -14.10 4.64
N LEU A 256 -18.81 -14.47 4.60
CA LEU A 256 -19.34 -15.60 5.36
C LEU A 256 -19.82 -16.65 4.36
N THR A 257 -19.42 -17.90 4.56
CA THR A 257 -19.80 -19.04 3.75
C THR A 257 -20.41 -20.12 4.63
N LEU A 258 -21.57 -20.62 4.23
CA LEU A 258 -22.22 -21.78 4.84
C LEU A 258 -22.48 -22.82 3.77
N LYS A 259 -22.04 -24.08 3.99
CA LYS A 259 -22.29 -25.17 3.07
C LYS A 259 -22.76 -26.41 3.83
N LEU A 260 -23.93 -26.92 3.42
CA LEU A 260 -24.45 -28.18 3.92
C LEU A 260 -24.29 -29.24 2.84
N THR A 261 -23.71 -30.38 3.22
CA THR A 261 -23.55 -31.54 2.31
C THR A 261 -24.21 -32.74 2.93
N GLN A 262 -25.07 -33.40 2.16
CA GLN A 262 -25.76 -34.61 2.55
C GLN A 262 -25.44 -35.76 1.58
N GLU A 263 -24.87 -36.82 2.10
CA GLU A 263 -24.69 -38.10 1.40
C GLU A 263 -25.90 -39.00 1.64
N PHE A 264 -26.43 -39.61 0.60
CA PHE A 264 -27.56 -40.51 0.72
C PHE A 264 -27.10 -41.98 0.78
N LYS A 265 -27.87 -42.78 1.52
CA LYS A 265 -27.66 -44.24 1.68
C LYS A 265 -28.87 -45.01 1.12
N GLY A 266 -28.78 -46.33 1.11
CA GLY A 266 -29.85 -47.18 0.63
C GLY A 266 -30.06 -47.05 -0.87
N PHE A 267 -31.30 -46.82 -1.29
CA PHE A 267 -31.72 -46.73 -2.71
C PHE A 267 -31.00 -45.60 -3.46
N LEU A 268 -30.68 -44.52 -2.77
CA LEU A 268 -29.98 -43.36 -3.35
C LEU A 268 -28.47 -43.39 -3.04
N LYS A 269 -27.91 -44.54 -2.76
CA LYS A 269 -26.45 -44.68 -2.49
C LYS A 269 -25.62 -44.14 -3.65
N GLY A 270 -24.68 -43.26 -3.34
CA GLY A 270 -23.82 -42.60 -4.31
C GLY A 270 -24.30 -41.20 -4.73
N LEU A 271 -25.53 -40.82 -4.33
CA LEU A 271 -25.98 -39.44 -4.49
C LEU A 271 -25.49 -38.57 -3.36
N THR A 272 -24.94 -37.39 -3.68
CA THR A 272 -24.55 -36.34 -2.72
C THR A 272 -25.23 -35.04 -3.13
N LEU A 273 -25.93 -34.42 -2.19
CA LEU A 273 -26.52 -33.09 -2.36
C LEU A 273 -25.71 -32.08 -1.57
N SER A 274 -25.31 -30.97 -2.18
CA SER A 274 -24.67 -29.86 -1.51
C SER A 274 -25.44 -28.57 -1.76
N VAL A 275 -25.70 -27.82 -0.70
CA VAL A 275 -26.29 -26.47 -0.75
C VAL A 275 -25.31 -25.52 -0.10
N GLN A 276 -24.99 -24.43 -0.79
CA GLN A 276 -24.06 -23.40 -0.29
C GLN A 276 -24.69 -22.03 -0.39
N GLY A 277 -24.60 -21.28 0.70
CA GLY A 277 -24.88 -19.85 0.76
C GLY A 277 -23.61 -19.07 1.07
N MET A 278 -23.50 -17.88 0.50
CA MET A 278 -22.39 -16.98 0.74
C MET A 278 -22.92 -15.56 0.83
N THR A 279 -22.43 -14.79 1.77
CA THR A 279 -22.67 -13.35 1.86
C THR A 279 -21.34 -12.62 1.98
N GLU A 280 -21.27 -11.47 1.34
CA GLU A 280 -20.10 -10.60 1.33
C GLU A 280 -20.52 -9.19 1.74
N HIS A 281 -19.76 -8.60 2.62
CA HIS A 281 -19.87 -7.20 2.99
C HIS A 281 -18.57 -6.49 2.65
N ILE A 282 -18.68 -5.39 1.90
CA ILE A 282 -17.56 -4.52 1.54
C ILE A 282 -17.86 -3.16 2.17
N GLY A 283 -16.92 -2.65 2.96
CA GLY A 283 -16.99 -1.33 3.57
C GLY A 283 -15.82 -0.46 3.14
N TYR A 284 -16.09 0.82 3.02
CA TYR A 284 -15.07 1.84 2.81
C TYR A 284 -15.28 2.97 3.82
N PHE A 285 -14.21 3.38 4.46
CA PHE A 285 -14.19 4.52 5.38
C PHE A 285 -13.03 5.43 5.00
N SER A 286 -13.25 6.74 5.07
CA SER A 286 -12.19 7.73 4.84
C SER A 286 -12.30 8.84 5.87
N GLU A 287 -11.19 9.09 6.55
CA GLU A 287 -10.99 10.24 7.43
C GLU A 287 -10.03 11.20 6.73
N TYR A 288 -10.46 12.44 6.59
CA TYR A 288 -9.68 13.47 5.95
C TYR A 288 -9.47 14.66 6.90
N ARG A 289 -8.22 15.00 7.14
CA ARG A 289 -7.82 16.17 7.91
C ARG A 289 -6.87 17.01 7.09
N SER A 290 -7.39 18.08 6.49
CA SER A 290 -6.60 19.02 5.70
C SER A 290 -6.25 20.25 6.51
N ILE A 291 -5.01 20.62 6.42
CA ILE A 291 -4.45 21.87 6.96
C ILE A 291 -3.60 22.46 5.86
N TRP A 292 -3.65 23.76 5.71
CA TRP A 292 -2.69 24.50 4.87
C TRP A 292 -1.97 25.48 5.76
N PRO A 293 -0.63 25.44 5.78
CA PRO A 293 0.15 26.42 6.50
C PRO A 293 0.10 27.77 5.80
N ASP A 294 0.48 28.82 6.53
CA ASP A 294 0.79 30.10 5.90
C ASP A 294 2.07 29.93 5.08
N LEU A 295 2.02 30.36 3.83
CA LEU A 295 3.10 30.25 2.84
C LEU A 295 3.50 31.68 2.42
N TYR A 296 4.79 31.93 2.26
CA TYR A 296 5.37 33.23 1.97
C TYR A 296 6.26 33.22 0.73
#